data_ae28b12f602dc9d2c5f893599402d3ef
#
_entry.id   ae28b12f602dc9d2c5f893599402d3ef
#
_cell.length_a   1.000
_cell.length_b   1.000
_cell.length_c   1.000
_cell.angle_alpha   90.00
_cell.angle_beta   90.00
_cell.angle_gamma   90.00
#
_symmetry.space_group_name_H-M   'P 1'
#
loop_
_entity.id
_entity.type
_entity.pdbx_description
1 polymer ?
#
loop_
_entity_poly.entity_id
_entity_poly.type
_entity_poly.pdbx_seq_one_letter_code
_entity_poly.pdbx_strand_id
1 'polypeptide(L)'
;MKTIHLTQSQARTRLIAPDDMVSCNLAFIDCKLPGSHLKQNYSFIGPGVTQSSEQIVNIPEPHGFNIGAAAMPKGVTNNLHLHFTAEVFLIHEGTWRFRWGANGEHEAEFSAPTILSIPTWIFRGFTNVSKEDTCGMVFTVLGGDNTGGIIWHPSVLAAASEYGMYLSKDNMLIAQEPGEPEPDPAALLTPLSEQYIAGLRDYSVEEMRQRAVTGDDRRWSAQGLLDSVLPGHGGEIAPVIGFGISQDRDSAPAILSPHGFSVEWLRLADDHIVGRHLCPDIQVIMVFKGQLEVTWNEVGKEVSIIAPERSVISIPANSWRRYRAVDGNVEFILTTRGDQRKRLYWDEAILHNAREHNRCLDPDGYVADADILPATARRAGEKVEKVPAAN
;
A
#
# COMPACT_ATOMS: atom_id res chain seq x y z
N MET A 1 15.35 0.95 -22.77
CA MET A 1 14.70 0.23 -21.65
C MET A 1 14.12 -1.07 -22.20
N LYS A 2 14.30 -2.20 -21.52
CA LYS A 2 13.67 -3.47 -21.93
C LYS A 2 12.25 -3.48 -21.34
N THR A 3 11.24 -3.51 -22.22
CA THR A 3 9.84 -3.56 -21.80
C THR A 3 9.42 -4.99 -21.45
N ILE A 4 8.52 -5.10 -20.47
CA ILE A 4 7.87 -6.36 -20.11
C ILE A 4 6.52 -6.43 -20.81
N HIS A 5 6.26 -7.55 -21.48
CA HIS A 5 4.98 -7.88 -22.08
C HIS A 5 4.29 -8.98 -21.27
N LEU A 6 2.99 -8.84 -21.11
CA LEU A 6 2.14 -9.81 -20.41
C LEU A 6 1.25 -10.55 -21.39
N THR A 7 1.09 -11.85 -21.20
CA THR A 7 -0.03 -12.59 -21.79
C THR A 7 -1.31 -12.37 -20.99
N GLN A 8 -2.47 -12.69 -21.55
CA GLN A 8 -3.75 -12.59 -20.82
C GLN A 8 -3.76 -13.43 -19.55
N SER A 9 -3.12 -14.59 -19.55
CA SER A 9 -2.98 -15.44 -18.36
C SER A 9 -2.11 -14.76 -17.30
N GLN A 10 -0.96 -14.19 -17.68
CA GLN A 10 -0.10 -13.45 -16.75
C GLN A 10 -0.79 -12.20 -16.19
N ALA A 11 -1.57 -11.47 -17.00
CA ALA A 11 -2.35 -10.33 -16.53
C ALA A 11 -3.37 -10.75 -15.45
N ARG A 12 -4.04 -11.89 -15.63
CA ARG A 12 -4.98 -12.44 -14.64
C ARG A 12 -4.31 -12.81 -13.31
N THR A 13 -3.11 -13.36 -13.33
CA THR A 13 -2.38 -13.71 -12.09
C THR A 13 -1.86 -12.49 -11.34
N ARG A 14 -1.96 -11.29 -11.91
CA ARG A 14 -1.63 -10.02 -11.24
C ARG A 14 -2.82 -9.40 -10.50
N LEU A 15 -4.03 -9.89 -10.74
CA LEU A 15 -5.24 -9.46 -10.06
C LEU A 15 -5.54 -10.40 -8.89
N ILE A 16 -5.76 -9.82 -7.73
CA ILE A 16 -6.36 -10.47 -6.55
C ILE A 16 -7.72 -9.80 -6.36
N ALA A 17 -8.77 -10.43 -6.88
CA ALA A 17 -10.14 -9.97 -6.68
C ALA A 17 -10.64 -10.34 -5.27
N PRO A 18 -11.72 -9.73 -4.76
CA PRO A 18 -12.26 -10.06 -3.44
C PRO A 18 -12.49 -11.56 -3.21
N ASP A 19 -12.94 -12.28 -4.23
CA ASP A 19 -13.18 -13.73 -4.16
C ASP A 19 -11.89 -14.58 -4.14
N ASP A 20 -10.75 -13.98 -4.52
CA ASP A 20 -9.43 -14.63 -4.50
C ASP A 20 -8.69 -14.42 -3.16
N MET A 21 -9.26 -13.63 -2.25
CA MET A 21 -8.65 -13.30 -0.97
C MET A 21 -8.81 -14.45 0.03
N VAL A 22 -7.70 -14.99 0.50
CA VAL A 22 -7.68 -16.08 1.49
C VAL A 22 -7.16 -15.56 2.82
N SER A 23 -8.02 -15.59 3.85
CA SER A 23 -7.64 -15.18 5.19
C SER A 23 -6.97 -16.31 5.97
N CYS A 24 -6.07 -15.91 6.89
CA CYS A 24 -5.52 -16.77 7.92
C CYS A 24 -5.95 -16.27 9.30
N ASN A 25 -6.67 -17.12 10.05
CA ASN A 25 -7.12 -16.79 11.41
C ASN A 25 -6.04 -17.10 12.46
N LEU A 26 -5.00 -17.84 12.08
CA LEU A 26 -3.86 -18.20 12.93
C LEU A 26 -2.57 -17.48 12.52
N ALA A 27 -2.68 -16.29 11.97
CA ALA A 27 -1.51 -15.57 11.47
C ALA A 27 -0.57 -15.05 12.56
N PHE A 28 -1.08 -14.83 13.78
CA PHE A 28 -0.38 -14.13 14.86
C PHE A 28 -0.64 -14.77 16.23
N ILE A 29 0.26 -14.51 17.19
CA ILE A 29 0.18 -15.07 18.54
C ILE A 29 -1.11 -14.70 19.28
N ASP A 30 -1.70 -13.56 18.98
CA ASP A 30 -2.92 -13.10 19.65
C ASP A 30 -4.21 -13.70 19.08
N CYS A 31 -4.12 -14.60 18.09
CA CYS A 31 -5.27 -15.14 17.38
C CYS A 31 -6.24 -15.98 18.22
N LYS A 32 -5.81 -16.50 19.38
CA LYS A 32 -6.69 -17.22 20.33
C LYS A 32 -7.16 -16.34 21.49
N LEU A 33 -6.68 -15.09 21.59
CA LEU A 33 -7.08 -14.20 22.68
C LEU A 33 -8.53 -13.73 22.53
N PRO A 34 -9.31 -13.65 23.61
CA PRO A 34 -10.62 -13.02 23.59
C PRO A 34 -10.55 -11.61 23.02
N GLY A 35 -11.45 -11.28 22.09
CA GLY A 35 -11.45 -10.00 21.38
C GLY A 35 -10.51 -9.93 20.17
N SER A 36 -9.68 -10.97 19.91
CA SER A 36 -8.81 -11.02 18.73
C SER A 36 -9.05 -12.24 17.85
N HIS A 37 -9.73 -13.27 18.35
CA HIS A 37 -9.92 -14.57 17.71
C HIS A 37 -10.80 -14.53 16.42
N LEU A 38 -11.51 -13.44 16.17
CA LEU A 38 -12.33 -13.25 14.96
C LEU A 38 -11.60 -12.44 13.88
N LYS A 39 -10.33 -12.10 14.11
CA LYS A 39 -9.51 -11.36 13.18
C LYS A 39 -9.15 -12.23 11.97
N GLN A 40 -9.36 -11.69 10.77
CA GLN A 40 -8.96 -12.28 9.50
C GLN A 40 -7.77 -11.51 8.93
N ASN A 41 -6.66 -12.20 8.69
CA ASN A 41 -5.44 -11.58 8.18
C ASN A 41 -5.14 -12.09 6.77
N TYR A 42 -4.71 -11.19 5.89
CA TYR A 42 -4.43 -11.46 4.48
C TYR A 42 -3.01 -11.03 4.13
N SER A 43 -2.33 -11.82 3.27
CA SER A 43 -1.06 -11.47 2.67
C SER A 43 -1.21 -11.47 1.15
N PHE A 44 -1.32 -10.28 0.55
CA PHE A 44 -1.53 -10.13 -0.88
C PHE A 44 -0.22 -10.08 -1.66
N ILE A 45 0.72 -9.23 -1.22
CA ILE A 45 2.05 -9.05 -1.83
C ILE A 45 3.09 -9.32 -0.75
N GLY A 46 3.88 -10.35 -0.95
CA GLY A 46 4.88 -10.79 0.01
C GLY A 46 4.27 -11.35 1.31
N PRO A 47 5.10 -11.94 2.18
CA PRO A 47 4.63 -12.60 3.41
C PRO A 47 4.22 -11.62 4.51
N GLY A 48 4.61 -10.34 4.41
CA GLY A 48 4.37 -9.36 5.46
C GLY A 48 5.10 -9.69 6.76
N VAL A 49 4.33 -9.79 7.85
CA VAL A 49 4.83 -10.09 9.21
C VAL A 49 4.15 -11.31 9.82
N THR A 50 3.54 -12.15 9.02
CA THR A 50 2.88 -13.36 9.51
C THR A 50 3.83 -14.25 10.30
N GLN A 51 3.33 -14.86 11.35
CA GLN A 51 4.04 -15.81 12.21
C GLN A 51 3.63 -17.27 11.94
N SER A 52 2.75 -17.45 10.95
CA SER A 52 2.20 -18.76 10.57
C SER A 52 2.73 -19.23 9.22
N SER A 53 3.17 -20.47 9.16
CA SER A 53 3.52 -21.13 7.90
C SER A 53 2.31 -21.47 7.02
N GLU A 54 1.09 -21.38 7.56
CA GLU A 54 -0.15 -21.67 6.85
C GLU A 54 -0.70 -20.45 6.10
N GLN A 55 -0.12 -19.26 6.30
CA GLN A 55 -0.54 -18.04 5.62
C GLN A 55 -0.32 -18.16 4.11
N ILE A 56 -1.40 -18.06 3.35
CA ILE A 56 -1.32 -17.98 1.90
C ILE A 56 -0.87 -16.58 1.49
N VAL A 57 0.15 -16.51 0.63
CA VAL A 57 0.63 -15.30 -0.02
C VAL A 57 0.21 -15.34 -1.49
N ASN A 58 -0.67 -14.43 -1.92
CA ASN A 58 -1.21 -14.46 -3.29
C ASN A 58 -0.10 -14.21 -4.34
N ILE A 59 0.73 -13.19 -4.11
CA ILE A 59 1.85 -12.82 -5.00
C ILE A 59 3.13 -12.75 -4.17
N PRO A 60 3.97 -13.80 -4.18
CA PRO A 60 5.21 -13.85 -3.39
C PRO A 60 6.38 -13.08 -4.02
N GLU A 61 6.23 -12.61 -5.26
CA GLU A 61 7.28 -11.86 -5.98
C GLU A 61 7.66 -10.58 -5.21
N PRO A 62 8.98 -10.29 -5.02
CA PRO A 62 9.45 -9.09 -4.33
C PRO A 62 9.02 -7.79 -5.02
N HIS A 63 8.49 -6.84 -4.24
CA HIS A 63 8.03 -5.53 -4.72
C HIS A 63 8.80 -4.37 -4.09
N GLY A 64 9.68 -4.63 -3.09
CA GLY A 64 10.31 -3.62 -2.24
C GLY A 64 9.39 -3.14 -1.12
N PHE A 65 8.21 -3.72 -1.01
CA PHE A 65 7.23 -3.55 0.07
C PHE A 65 6.27 -4.74 0.07
N ASN A 66 5.56 -4.92 1.18
CA ASN A 66 4.52 -5.95 1.32
C ASN A 66 3.15 -5.28 1.41
N ILE A 67 2.11 -5.97 0.94
CA ILE A 67 0.71 -5.55 1.12
C ILE A 67 -0.07 -6.69 1.75
N GLY A 68 -0.73 -6.38 2.85
CA GLY A 68 -1.67 -7.25 3.53
C GLY A 68 -2.97 -6.53 3.86
N ALA A 69 -3.83 -7.20 4.58
CA ALA A 69 -5.02 -6.60 5.16
C ALA A 69 -5.45 -7.30 6.45
N ALA A 70 -6.25 -6.60 7.24
CA ALA A 70 -7.01 -7.17 8.33
C ALA A 70 -8.49 -6.83 8.15
N ALA A 71 -9.34 -7.87 8.17
CA ALA A 71 -10.79 -7.71 8.28
C ALA A 71 -11.21 -8.13 9.69
N MET A 72 -11.94 -7.24 10.37
CA MET A 72 -12.25 -7.43 11.79
C MET A 72 -13.68 -7.00 12.10
N PRO A 73 -14.49 -7.84 12.71
CA PRO A 73 -15.78 -7.44 13.26
C PRO A 73 -15.63 -6.31 14.29
N LYS A 74 -16.72 -5.61 14.56
CA LYS A 74 -16.79 -4.60 15.61
C LYS A 74 -16.31 -5.14 16.95
N GLY A 75 -15.46 -4.36 17.64
CA GLY A 75 -14.88 -4.70 18.94
C GLY A 75 -13.67 -5.63 18.87
N VAL A 76 -13.36 -6.19 17.70
CA VAL A 76 -12.18 -7.03 17.53
C VAL A 76 -10.92 -6.17 17.47
N THR A 77 -9.86 -6.64 18.12
CA THR A 77 -8.60 -5.92 18.35
C THR A 77 -7.42 -6.68 17.77
N ASN A 78 -6.51 -5.97 17.13
CA ASN A 78 -5.11 -6.36 16.97
C ASN A 78 -4.30 -5.76 18.11
N ASN A 79 -3.63 -6.61 18.89
CA ASN A 79 -3.01 -6.19 20.15
C ASN A 79 -1.70 -5.40 19.93
N LEU A 80 -1.12 -4.87 21.03
CA LEU A 80 0.07 -4.04 20.98
C LEU A 80 1.29 -4.80 20.45
N HIS A 81 1.88 -4.27 19.42
CA HIS A 81 3.07 -4.78 18.73
C HIS A 81 3.85 -3.64 18.10
N LEU A 82 5.09 -3.89 17.72
CA LEU A 82 5.92 -2.94 16.99
C LEU A 82 6.53 -3.57 15.73
N HIS A 83 6.86 -2.73 14.76
CA HIS A 83 7.53 -3.11 13.52
C HIS A 83 8.89 -2.41 13.36
N PHE A 84 9.79 -3.04 12.60
CA PHE A 84 11.11 -2.52 12.26
C PHE A 84 11.09 -1.63 11.03
N THR A 85 10.14 -1.88 10.13
CA THR A 85 9.96 -1.14 8.87
C THR A 85 8.72 -0.25 8.95
N ALA A 86 8.61 0.71 8.03
CA ALA A 86 7.45 1.58 7.94
C ALA A 86 6.16 0.76 7.75
N GLU A 87 5.10 1.19 8.42
CA GLU A 87 3.76 0.65 8.25
C GLU A 87 2.77 1.76 7.96
N VAL A 88 1.97 1.54 6.93
CA VAL A 88 0.91 2.45 6.49
C VAL A 88 -0.40 1.70 6.45
N PHE A 89 -1.41 2.22 7.13
CA PHE A 89 -2.77 1.72 7.09
C PHE A 89 -3.57 2.48 6.04
N LEU A 90 -4.23 1.74 5.17
CA LEU A 90 -5.19 2.24 4.19
C LEU A 90 -6.57 1.81 4.67
N ILE A 91 -7.27 2.69 5.40
CA ILE A 91 -8.57 2.38 5.98
C ILE A 91 -9.60 2.37 4.86
N HIS A 92 -10.07 1.19 4.49
CA HIS A 92 -11.03 0.98 3.42
C HIS A 92 -12.48 1.05 3.92
N GLU A 93 -12.74 0.43 5.07
CA GLU A 93 -14.08 0.34 5.65
C GLU A 93 -14.04 0.40 7.17
N GLY A 94 -15.00 1.13 7.75
CA GLY A 94 -15.18 1.23 9.19
C GLY A 94 -14.49 2.41 9.85
N THR A 95 -14.60 2.45 11.18
CA THR A 95 -13.93 3.38 12.07
C THR A 95 -13.03 2.58 13.01
N TRP A 96 -11.78 3.01 13.09
CA TRP A 96 -10.74 2.29 13.80
C TRP A 96 -10.11 3.16 14.88
N ARG A 97 -10.04 2.63 16.10
CA ARG A 97 -9.26 3.19 17.19
C ARG A 97 -7.87 2.61 17.14
N PHE A 98 -6.88 3.46 16.94
CA PHE A 98 -5.47 3.13 17.07
C PHE A 98 -5.00 3.54 18.45
N ARG A 99 -4.26 2.64 19.13
CA ARG A 99 -3.59 2.90 20.39
C ARG A 99 -2.09 2.76 20.20
N TRP A 100 -1.31 3.58 20.86
CA TRP A 100 0.15 3.52 20.79
C TRP A 100 0.79 4.04 22.07
N GLY A 101 2.14 3.94 22.16
CA GLY A 101 2.92 4.26 23.34
C GLY A 101 3.44 3.01 24.04
N ALA A 102 4.21 3.20 25.11
CA ALA A 102 4.86 2.11 25.82
C ALA A 102 3.88 1.02 26.26
N ASN A 103 2.68 1.39 26.68
CA ASN A 103 1.60 0.50 27.13
C ASN A 103 0.26 0.75 26.42
N GLY A 104 0.28 1.47 25.29
CA GLY A 104 -0.93 1.84 24.54
C GLY A 104 -1.75 2.93 25.22
N GLU A 105 -1.10 3.88 25.88
CA GLU A 105 -1.69 4.98 26.64
C GLU A 105 -2.28 6.10 25.78
N HIS A 106 -1.80 6.25 24.54
CA HIS A 106 -2.36 7.20 23.59
C HIS A 106 -3.35 6.52 22.66
N GLU A 107 -4.38 7.25 22.24
CA GLU A 107 -5.33 6.75 21.27
C GLU A 107 -5.89 7.86 20.34
N ALA A 108 -6.27 7.46 19.13
CA ALA A 108 -7.06 8.28 18.21
C ALA A 108 -7.93 7.38 17.33
N GLU A 109 -9.05 7.94 16.88
CA GLU A 109 -9.95 7.27 15.95
C GLU A 109 -9.83 7.87 14.55
N PHE A 110 -9.86 6.99 13.55
CA PHE A 110 -9.82 7.34 12.13
C PHE A 110 -10.86 6.50 11.38
N SER A 111 -11.58 7.15 10.48
CA SER A 111 -12.60 6.50 9.65
C SER A 111 -12.17 6.42 8.20
N ALA A 112 -12.75 5.50 7.45
CA ALA A 112 -12.57 5.44 5.99
C ALA A 112 -13.13 6.70 5.30
N PRO A 113 -12.48 7.20 4.24
CA PRO A 113 -11.15 6.83 3.76
C PRO A 113 -10.04 7.59 4.51
N THR A 114 -9.09 6.89 5.07
CA THR A 114 -7.92 7.51 5.71
C THR A 114 -6.66 6.70 5.37
N ILE A 115 -5.55 7.39 5.10
CA ILE A 115 -4.21 6.83 5.06
C ILE A 115 -3.48 7.27 6.32
N LEU A 116 -3.05 6.33 7.15
CA LEU A 116 -2.35 6.58 8.41
C LEU A 116 -0.96 5.92 8.38
N SER A 117 0.09 6.72 8.53
CA SER A 117 1.47 6.23 8.64
C SER A 117 1.87 6.10 10.10
N ILE A 118 2.19 4.89 10.54
CA ILE A 118 2.67 4.64 11.90
C ILE A 118 4.21 4.64 11.91
N PRO A 119 4.85 5.37 12.86
CA PRO A 119 6.30 5.33 13.01
C PRO A 119 6.81 3.93 13.38
N THR A 120 8.02 3.60 12.94
CA THR A 120 8.73 2.39 13.38
C THR A 120 9.09 2.46 14.87
N TRP A 121 9.33 1.30 15.49
CA TRP A 121 9.80 1.20 16.87
C TRP A 121 8.91 1.87 17.91
N ILE A 122 7.58 1.85 17.69
CA ILE A 122 6.59 2.16 18.71
C ILE A 122 5.59 1.01 18.80
N PHE A 123 5.13 0.71 20.01
CA PHE A 123 4.00 -0.19 20.17
C PHE A 123 2.73 0.47 19.66
N ARG A 124 1.96 -0.27 18.86
CA ARG A 124 0.62 0.10 18.41
C ARG A 124 -0.29 -1.11 18.35
N GLY A 125 -1.56 -0.85 18.45
CA GLY A 125 -2.63 -1.80 18.26
C GLY A 125 -3.86 -1.07 17.72
N PHE A 126 -4.81 -1.79 17.16
CA PHE A 126 -5.99 -1.17 16.57
C PHE A 126 -7.23 -2.03 16.77
N THR A 127 -8.36 -1.37 16.91
CA THR A 127 -9.67 -1.98 17.18
C THR A 127 -10.71 -1.42 16.24
N ASN A 128 -11.54 -2.26 15.66
CA ASN A 128 -12.73 -1.78 14.93
C ASN A 128 -13.77 -1.26 15.93
N VAL A 129 -14.02 0.05 15.91
CA VAL A 129 -14.98 0.75 16.76
C VAL A 129 -16.15 1.34 15.98
N SER A 130 -16.43 0.80 14.81
CA SER A 130 -17.55 1.22 13.95
C SER A 130 -18.87 1.25 14.74
N LYS A 131 -19.74 2.21 14.41
CA LYS A 131 -21.06 2.34 15.08
C LYS A 131 -21.97 1.16 14.75
N GLU A 132 -21.93 0.73 13.49
CA GLU A 132 -22.69 -0.40 12.99
C GLU A 132 -21.97 -1.71 13.27
N ASP A 133 -22.71 -2.81 13.33
CA ASP A 133 -22.15 -4.15 13.51
C ASP A 133 -21.63 -4.68 12.17
N THR A 134 -20.61 -4.00 11.64
CA THR A 134 -19.99 -4.30 10.36
C THR A 134 -18.57 -4.82 10.53
N CYS A 135 -18.16 -5.68 9.62
CA CYS A 135 -16.77 -6.10 9.52
C CYS A 135 -15.99 -4.98 8.81
N GLY A 136 -15.19 -4.23 9.55
CA GLY A 136 -14.29 -3.24 8.98
C GLY A 136 -13.11 -3.88 8.27
N MET A 137 -12.52 -3.17 7.30
CA MET A 137 -11.35 -3.62 6.55
C MET A 137 -10.29 -2.52 6.47
N VAL A 138 -9.05 -2.89 6.82
CA VAL A 138 -7.87 -2.07 6.63
C VAL A 138 -6.85 -2.83 5.80
N PHE A 139 -6.29 -2.19 4.78
CA PHE A 139 -5.10 -2.68 4.11
C PHE A 139 -3.85 -2.11 4.78
N THR A 140 -2.75 -2.83 4.68
CA THR A 140 -1.46 -2.39 5.22
C THR A 140 -0.40 -2.44 4.14
N VAL A 141 0.48 -1.45 4.14
CA VAL A 141 1.72 -1.46 3.36
C VAL A 141 2.89 -1.47 4.33
N LEU A 142 3.76 -2.46 4.22
CA LEU A 142 4.96 -2.63 5.03
C LEU A 142 6.20 -2.42 4.18
N GLY A 143 7.17 -1.64 4.65
CA GLY A 143 8.40 -1.34 3.93
C GLY A 143 9.33 -2.54 3.79
N GLY A 144 9.99 -2.64 2.62
CA GLY A 144 10.95 -3.69 2.30
C GLY A 144 10.31 -5.04 1.96
N ASP A 145 11.06 -5.91 1.29
CA ASP A 145 10.64 -7.29 1.00
C ASP A 145 10.80 -8.20 2.23
N ASN A 146 11.79 -7.91 3.07
CA ASN A 146 11.98 -8.53 4.37
C ASN A 146 11.67 -7.51 5.46
N THR A 147 10.54 -7.68 6.13
CA THR A 147 10.07 -6.77 7.19
C THR A 147 10.78 -7.01 8.53
N GLY A 148 11.50 -8.12 8.70
CA GLY A 148 12.08 -8.55 9.97
C GLY A 148 11.06 -9.10 10.96
N GLY A 149 9.77 -9.14 10.59
CA GLY A 149 8.68 -9.63 11.46
C GLY A 149 8.09 -8.56 12.37
N ILE A 150 7.65 -8.99 13.54
CA ILE A 150 6.86 -8.22 14.50
C ILE A 150 7.32 -8.55 15.93
N ILE A 151 7.37 -7.56 16.80
CA ILE A 151 7.59 -7.78 18.26
C ILE A 151 6.30 -7.44 19.00
N TRP A 152 5.81 -8.38 19.78
CA TRP A 152 4.65 -8.20 20.62
C TRP A 152 5.02 -7.60 21.95
N HIS A 153 4.12 -6.79 22.51
CA HIS A 153 4.25 -6.30 23.88
C HIS A 153 4.28 -7.48 24.87
N PRO A 154 5.11 -7.45 25.93
CA PRO A 154 5.22 -8.55 26.89
C PRO A 154 3.88 -9.03 27.49
N SER A 155 2.94 -8.11 27.72
CA SER A 155 1.60 -8.46 28.22
C SER A 155 0.79 -9.32 27.24
N VAL A 156 1.01 -9.14 25.93
CA VAL A 156 0.35 -9.94 24.89
C VAL A 156 0.94 -11.34 24.86
N LEU A 157 2.26 -11.47 24.97
CA LEU A 157 2.94 -12.77 25.06
C LEU A 157 2.49 -13.54 26.30
N ALA A 158 2.41 -12.88 27.46
CA ALA A 158 1.92 -13.47 28.69
C ALA A 158 0.46 -13.93 28.59
N ALA A 159 -0.42 -13.07 28.06
CA ALA A 159 -1.82 -13.45 27.86
C ALA A 159 -1.97 -14.62 26.86
N ALA A 160 -1.18 -14.65 25.78
CA ALA A 160 -1.24 -15.70 24.78
C ALA A 160 -0.82 -17.07 25.34
N SER A 161 0.15 -17.11 26.26
CA SER A 161 0.58 -18.36 26.89
C SER A 161 -0.53 -19.03 27.70
N GLU A 162 -1.47 -18.27 28.28
CA GLU A 162 -2.64 -18.80 28.97
C GLU A 162 -3.60 -19.58 28.02
N TYR A 163 -3.48 -19.32 26.72
CA TYR A 163 -4.23 -19.99 25.66
C TYR A 163 -3.38 -20.98 24.85
N GLY A 164 -2.21 -21.39 25.41
CA GLY A 164 -1.31 -22.34 24.75
C GLY A 164 -0.62 -21.79 23.49
N MET A 165 -0.48 -20.47 23.37
CA MET A 165 0.18 -19.84 22.24
C MET A 165 1.52 -19.23 22.64
N TYR A 166 2.57 -19.59 21.93
CA TYR A 166 3.94 -19.16 22.16
C TYR A 166 4.64 -18.75 20.87
N LEU A 167 5.78 -18.08 20.97
CA LEU A 167 6.66 -17.80 19.85
C LEU A 167 8.03 -18.45 20.03
N SER A 168 8.51 -19.10 18.99
CA SER A 168 9.88 -19.57 18.93
C SER A 168 10.87 -18.38 18.88
N LYS A 169 12.17 -18.63 19.08
CA LYS A 169 13.24 -17.64 18.88
C LYS A 169 13.26 -17.04 17.48
N ASP A 170 12.78 -17.77 16.50
CA ASP A 170 12.67 -17.31 15.10
C ASP A 170 11.35 -16.57 14.84
N ASN A 171 10.61 -16.20 15.93
CA ASN A 171 9.36 -15.46 15.85
C ASN A 171 8.23 -16.20 15.12
N MET A 172 8.25 -17.54 15.12
CA MET A 172 7.21 -18.39 14.54
C MET A 172 6.29 -18.92 15.60
N LEU A 173 5.00 -19.08 15.27
CA LEU A 173 3.98 -19.59 16.18
C LEU A 173 4.27 -21.03 16.62
N ILE A 174 4.09 -21.27 17.92
CA ILE A 174 4.00 -22.59 18.54
C ILE A 174 2.61 -22.66 19.19
N ALA A 175 1.75 -23.50 18.67
CA ALA A 175 0.45 -23.80 19.28
C ALA A 175 0.58 -25.09 20.08
N GLN A 176 0.37 -25.02 21.38
CA GLN A 176 0.34 -26.18 22.26
C GLN A 176 -1.02 -26.88 22.14
N GLU A 177 -1.01 -28.18 21.90
CA GLU A 177 -2.22 -28.98 21.89
C GLU A 177 -2.63 -29.37 23.33
N PRO A 178 -3.93 -29.60 23.57
CA PRO A 178 -4.40 -30.01 24.90
C PRO A 178 -3.71 -31.29 25.40
N GLY A 179 -3.05 -31.18 26.55
CA GLY A 179 -2.33 -32.28 27.18
C GLY A 179 -0.84 -32.40 26.82
N GLU A 180 -0.34 -31.55 25.93
CA GLU A 180 1.09 -31.44 25.69
C GLU A 180 1.80 -30.64 26.81
N PRO A 181 3.07 -30.93 27.11
CA PRO A 181 3.85 -30.09 28.01
C PRO A 181 4.06 -28.71 27.44
N GLU A 182 4.23 -27.72 28.31
CA GLU A 182 4.65 -26.38 27.88
C GLU A 182 5.99 -26.44 27.13
N PRO A 183 6.16 -25.60 26.10
CA PRO A 183 7.43 -25.51 25.39
C PRO A 183 8.58 -25.12 26.32
N ASP A 184 9.79 -25.64 26.06
CA ASP A 184 11.00 -25.26 26.80
C ASP A 184 11.20 -23.73 26.75
N PRO A 185 11.24 -23.02 27.86
CA PRO A 185 11.48 -21.57 27.89
C PRO A 185 12.76 -21.15 27.16
N ALA A 186 13.77 -22.03 27.10
CA ALA A 186 14.99 -21.77 26.36
C ALA A 186 14.81 -21.76 24.83
N ALA A 187 13.70 -22.31 24.32
CA ALA A 187 13.34 -22.29 22.88
C ALA A 187 12.47 -21.09 22.50
N LEU A 188 11.94 -20.36 23.47
CA LEU A 188 10.98 -19.26 23.26
C LEU A 188 11.67 -17.92 23.03
N LEU A 189 10.95 -17.02 22.35
CA LEU A 189 11.31 -15.62 22.18
C LEU A 189 11.34 -14.92 23.56
N THR A 190 12.45 -14.23 23.84
CA THR A 190 12.57 -13.42 25.07
C THR A 190 11.81 -12.11 24.89
N PRO A 191 10.84 -11.78 25.75
CA PRO A 191 10.13 -10.50 25.71
C PRO A 191 11.08 -9.31 25.93
N LEU A 192 10.71 -8.14 25.38
CA LEU A 192 11.43 -6.90 25.67
C LEU A 192 11.32 -6.56 27.17
N SER A 193 12.42 -6.06 27.75
CA SER A 193 12.42 -5.60 29.13
C SER A 193 11.67 -4.29 29.29
N GLU A 194 11.09 -4.05 30.47
CA GLU A 194 10.43 -2.78 30.81
C GLU A 194 11.36 -1.58 30.62
N GLN A 195 12.65 -1.74 31.00
CA GLN A 195 13.65 -0.69 30.79
C GLN A 195 13.84 -0.34 29.31
N TYR A 196 13.83 -1.34 28.41
CA TYR A 196 13.92 -1.10 26.96
C TYR A 196 12.67 -0.38 26.44
N ILE A 197 11.49 -0.83 26.86
CA ILE A 197 10.20 -0.25 26.47
C ILE A 197 10.09 1.20 26.92
N ALA A 198 10.49 1.51 28.14
CA ALA A 198 10.51 2.88 28.68
C ALA A 198 11.47 3.83 27.94
N GLY A 199 12.44 3.29 27.21
CA GLY A 199 13.36 4.07 26.36
C GLY A 199 12.88 4.29 24.92
N LEU A 200 11.74 3.72 24.51
CA LEU A 200 11.18 3.92 23.19
C LEU A 200 10.66 5.36 23.05
N ARG A 201 10.76 5.90 21.82
CA ARG A 201 10.21 7.23 21.54
C ARG A 201 8.70 7.23 21.71
N ASP A 202 8.22 8.21 22.46
CA ASP A 202 6.81 8.50 22.56
C ASP A 202 6.37 9.50 21.48
N TYR A 203 5.11 9.41 21.05
CA TYR A 203 4.47 10.29 20.08
C TYR A 203 3.15 10.79 20.65
N SER A 204 3.00 12.10 20.75
CA SER A 204 1.74 12.71 21.14
C SER A 204 0.60 12.39 20.14
N VAL A 205 -0.63 12.57 20.58
CA VAL A 205 -1.82 12.42 19.72
C VAL A 205 -1.76 13.39 18.54
N GLU A 206 -1.25 14.60 18.74
CA GLU A 206 -1.11 15.59 17.67
C GLU A 206 -0.08 15.15 16.62
N GLU A 207 1.10 14.68 17.04
CA GLU A 207 2.10 14.14 16.11
C GLU A 207 1.57 12.96 15.29
N MET A 208 0.74 12.09 15.90
CA MET A 208 0.14 10.97 15.19
C MET A 208 -0.94 11.42 14.21
N ARG A 209 -1.76 12.42 14.57
CA ARG A 209 -2.77 13.00 13.68
C ARG A 209 -2.16 13.65 12.44
N GLN A 210 -0.99 14.28 12.57
CA GLN A 210 -0.25 14.84 11.43
C GLN A 210 0.27 13.78 10.46
N ARG A 211 0.23 12.51 10.84
CA ARG A 211 0.59 11.36 10.01
C ARG A 211 -0.62 10.66 9.40
N ALA A 212 -1.81 11.25 9.55
CA ALA A 212 -3.04 10.78 8.94
C ALA A 212 -3.50 11.76 7.86
N VAL A 213 -3.94 11.24 6.73
CA VAL A 213 -4.56 11.99 5.63
C VAL A 213 -5.94 11.42 5.42
N THR A 214 -6.95 12.15 5.87
CA THR A 214 -8.36 11.77 5.74
C THR A 214 -8.88 12.07 4.33
N GLY A 215 -10.11 11.66 4.04
CA GLY A 215 -10.75 11.95 2.76
C GLY A 215 -10.78 13.44 2.42
N ASP A 216 -10.99 14.29 3.43
CA ASP A 216 -11.10 15.75 3.28
C ASP A 216 -9.72 16.44 3.17
N ASP A 217 -8.66 15.80 3.67
CA ASP A 217 -7.30 16.35 3.62
C ASP A 217 -6.58 16.09 2.30
N ARG A 218 -7.16 15.30 1.40
CA ARG A 218 -6.57 14.96 0.11
C ARG A 218 -6.45 16.18 -0.79
N ARG A 219 -5.23 16.46 -1.25
CA ARG A 219 -4.93 17.60 -2.14
C ARG A 219 -4.87 17.10 -3.59
N TRP A 220 -5.99 17.19 -4.28
CA TRP A 220 -6.13 16.75 -5.64
C TRP A 220 -5.51 17.74 -6.64
N SER A 221 -4.66 17.23 -7.54
CA SER A 221 -4.21 17.95 -8.73
C SER A 221 -4.93 17.40 -9.96
N ALA A 222 -5.67 18.26 -10.65
CA ALA A 222 -6.29 17.96 -11.94
C ALA A 222 -5.29 18.10 -13.10
N GLN A 223 -4.06 18.48 -12.84
CA GLN A 223 -2.97 18.64 -13.82
C GLN A 223 -1.77 17.78 -13.43
N GLY A 224 -1.99 16.77 -12.60
CA GLY A 224 -0.95 15.92 -12.04
C GLY A 224 -0.30 14.96 -13.04
N LEU A 225 -0.87 14.78 -14.23
CA LEU A 225 -0.36 13.91 -15.29
C LEU A 225 -0.35 14.65 -16.63
N LEU A 226 0.57 14.28 -17.52
CA LEU A 226 0.69 14.93 -18.84
C LEU A 226 -0.59 14.89 -19.66
N ASP A 227 -1.32 13.77 -19.56
CA ASP A 227 -2.54 13.54 -20.32
C ASP A 227 -3.81 14.13 -19.70
N SER A 228 -3.71 14.72 -18.50
CA SER A 228 -4.90 15.22 -17.79
C SER A 228 -5.69 16.30 -18.56
N VAL A 229 -5.07 16.97 -19.51
CA VAL A 229 -5.71 18.00 -20.35
C VAL A 229 -6.36 17.45 -21.61
N LEU A 230 -6.19 16.17 -21.92
CA LEU A 230 -6.69 15.57 -23.14
C LEU A 230 -8.18 15.19 -22.99
N PRO A 231 -8.98 15.33 -24.07
CA PRO A 231 -10.37 14.89 -24.05
C PRO A 231 -10.50 13.39 -23.70
N GLY A 232 -11.40 13.04 -22.78
CA GLY A 232 -11.62 11.67 -22.32
C GLY A 232 -10.55 11.15 -21.35
N HIS A 233 -9.59 12.00 -20.97
CA HIS A 233 -8.61 11.74 -19.91
C HIS A 233 -9.07 12.43 -18.59
N GLY A 234 -8.26 13.22 -17.93
CA GLY A 234 -8.69 13.98 -16.75
C GLY A 234 -8.55 13.19 -15.45
N GLY A 235 -7.54 12.32 -15.37
CA GLY A 235 -7.14 11.68 -14.12
C GLY A 235 -6.64 12.72 -13.11
N GLU A 236 -7.20 12.69 -11.90
CA GLU A 236 -6.72 13.52 -10.78
C GLU A 236 -5.89 12.68 -9.83
N ILE A 237 -4.82 13.27 -9.30
CA ILE A 237 -3.89 12.61 -8.41
C ILE A 237 -3.70 13.40 -7.12
N ALA A 238 -3.61 12.71 -5.99
CA ALA A 238 -3.33 13.30 -4.67
C ALA A 238 -2.20 12.51 -3.99
N PRO A 239 -0.95 12.99 -4.03
CA PRO A 239 0.17 12.38 -3.32
C PRO A 239 -0.04 12.44 -1.80
N VAL A 240 0.22 11.33 -1.12
CA VAL A 240 0.07 11.20 0.34
C VAL A 240 1.41 10.95 1.01
N ILE A 241 2.17 9.95 0.55
CA ILE A 241 3.47 9.56 1.08
C ILE A 241 4.45 9.49 -0.08
N GLY A 242 5.58 10.20 0.04
CA GLY A 242 6.56 10.28 -1.04
C GLY A 242 6.01 10.97 -2.29
N PHE A 243 6.84 11.17 -3.29
CA PHE A 243 6.47 11.99 -4.46
C PHE A 243 5.71 11.23 -5.57
N GLY A 244 5.77 9.90 -5.57
CA GLY A 244 5.00 9.06 -6.50
C GLY A 244 5.16 9.38 -7.98
N ILE A 245 4.07 9.25 -8.76
CA ILE A 245 4.06 9.50 -10.20
C ILE A 245 3.56 10.89 -10.58
N SER A 246 3.22 11.75 -9.62
CA SER A 246 2.73 13.10 -9.93
C SER A 246 3.75 13.89 -10.75
N GLN A 247 3.27 14.49 -11.85
CA GLN A 247 4.04 15.36 -12.74
C GLN A 247 3.72 16.84 -12.52
N ASP A 248 2.91 17.15 -11.51
CA ASP A 248 2.64 18.51 -11.07
C ASP A 248 3.79 19.00 -10.17
N ARG A 249 4.48 20.08 -10.59
CA ARG A 249 5.60 20.67 -9.88
C ARG A 249 5.20 21.24 -8.51
N ASP A 250 3.98 21.72 -8.40
CA ASP A 250 3.47 22.39 -7.20
C ASP A 250 2.80 21.40 -6.22
N SER A 251 2.62 20.16 -6.65
CA SER A 251 2.06 19.10 -5.81
C SER A 251 3.12 18.50 -4.90
N ALA A 252 2.84 18.49 -3.60
CA ALA A 252 3.68 17.85 -2.59
C ALA A 252 2.90 16.85 -1.76
N PRO A 253 3.51 15.70 -1.38
CA PRO A 253 2.87 14.75 -0.50
C PRO A 253 2.69 15.34 0.90
N ALA A 254 1.64 14.91 1.60
CA ALA A 254 1.37 15.33 2.97
C ALA A 254 2.44 14.79 3.94
N ILE A 255 3.00 13.60 3.66
CA ILE A 255 3.97 12.90 4.49
C ILE A 255 5.27 12.73 3.71
N LEU A 256 6.31 13.47 4.13
CA LEU A 256 7.63 13.50 3.49
C LEU A 256 8.64 12.52 4.11
N SER A 257 8.35 11.96 5.30
CA SER A 257 9.25 10.98 5.91
C SER A 257 9.38 9.75 5.00
N PRO A 258 10.60 9.23 4.78
CA PRO A 258 10.82 8.11 3.88
C PRO A 258 10.20 6.82 4.42
N HIS A 259 9.59 6.04 3.53
CA HIS A 259 8.95 4.74 3.81
C HIS A 259 9.56 3.61 2.97
N GLY A 260 10.38 3.95 1.96
CA GLY A 260 10.85 3.01 0.94
C GLY A 260 9.82 2.78 -0.19
N PHE A 261 8.69 3.45 -0.11
CA PHE A 261 7.62 3.46 -1.14
C PHE A 261 6.84 4.78 -1.07
N SER A 262 6.16 5.12 -2.16
CA SER A 262 5.20 6.21 -2.21
C SER A 262 3.77 5.69 -2.26
N VAL A 263 2.83 6.49 -1.76
CA VAL A 263 1.40 6.21 -1.78
C VAL A 263 0.65 7.44 -2.26
N GLU A 264 -0.23 7.25 -3.23
CA GLU A 264 -1.01 8.33 -3.81
C GLU A 264 -2.41 7.87 -4.20
N TRP A 265 -3.37 8.77 -4.12
CA TRP A 265 -4.71 8.55 -4.62
C TRP A 265 -4.80 8.95 -6.08
N LEU A 266 -5.56 8.18 -6.85
CA LEU A 266 -6.01 8.54 -8.19
C LEU A 266 -7.52 8.38 -8.28
N ARG A 267 -8.16 9.26 -9.07
CA ARG A 267 -9.57 9.12 -9.43
C ARG A 267 -9.80 9.45 -10.89
N LEU A 268 -10.76 8.75 -11.47
CA LEU A 268 -11.21 8.93 -12.83
C LEU A 268 -12.73 9.05 -12.87
N ALA A 269 -13.23 9.96 -13.66
CA ALA A 269 -14.66 9.99 -14.01
C ALA A 269 -14.99 8.78 -14.90
N ASP A 270 -16.28 8.49 -15.02
CA ASP A 270 -16.78 7.40 -15.86
C ASP A 270 -16.20 7.46 -17.27
N ASP A 271 -15.73 6.32 -17.76
CA ASP A 271 -15.06 6.11 -19.06
C ASP A 271 -13.79 6.95 -19.31
N HIS A 272 -13.36 7.78 -18.34
CA HIS A 272 -12.09 8.50 -18.43
C HIS A 272 -10.91 7.57 -18.23
N ILE A 273 -9.76 7.98 -18.79
CA ILE A 273 -8.53 7.18 -18.75
C ILE A 273 -7.34 7.97 -18.19
N VAL A 274 -6.38 7.23 -17.63
CA VAL A 274 -4.96 7.60 -17.67
C VAL A 274 -4.36 6.89 -18.87
N GLY A 275 -3.88 7.67 -19.82
CA GLY A 275 -3.37 7.19 -21.12
C GLY A 275 -2.19 6.24 -20.97
N ARG A 276 -1.78 5.65 -22.08
CA ARG A 276 -0.71 4.65 -22.09
C ARG A 276 0.62 5.27 -21.68
N HIS A 277 1.16 4.75 -20.60
CA HIS A 277 2.43 5.16 -20.04
C HIS A 277 3.23 3.96 -19.52
N LEU A 278 4.50 4.20 -19.22
CA LEU A 278 5.41 3.22 -18.62
C LEU A 278 6.06 3.86 -17.40
N CYS A 279 6.11 3.11 -16.29
CA CYS A 279 6.87 3.44 -15.09
C CYS A 279 7.99 2.41 -14.89
N PRO A 280 9.24 2.84 -14.64
CA PRO A 280 10.37 1.93 -14.38
C PRO A 280 10.25 1.13 -13.10
N ASP A 281 9.42 1.61 -12.15
CA ASP A 281 9.25 0.97 -10.86
C ASP A 281 8.00 0.09 -10.84
N ILE A 282 8.05 -0.97 -10.00
CA ILE A 282 6.92 -1.82 -9.71
C ILE A 282 5.87 -1.04 -8.91
N GLN A 283 4.61 -1.29 -9.21
CA GLN A 283 3.48 -0.63 -8.57
C GLN A 283 2.45 -1.64 -8.12
N VAL A 284 1.66 -1.26 -7.12
CA VAL A 284 0.45 -2.01 -6.73
C VAL A 284 -0.71 -1.04 -6.63
N ILE A 285 -1.82 -1.41 -7.25
CA ILE A 285 -3.08 -0.69 -7.16
C ILE A 285 -3.98 -1.41 -6.17
N MET A 286 -4.64 -0.64 -5.30
CA MET A 286 -5.79 -1.06 -4.53
C MET A 286 -7.00 -0.26 -5.00
N VAL A 287 -8.00 -0.94 -5.55
CA VAL A 287 -9.25 -0.29 -5.99
C VAL A 287 -10.08 0.03 -4.75
N PHE A 288 -10.22 1.33 -4.45
CA PHE A 288 -10.94 1.79 -3.29
C PHE A 288 -12.45 1.84 -3.52
N LYS A 289 -12.88 2.32 -4.70
CA LYS A 289 -14.29 2.44 -5.08
C LYS A 289 -14.45 2.33 -6.58
N GLY A 290 -15.51 1.67 -7.03
CA GLY A 290 -15.83 1.51 -8.46
C GLY A 290 -15.09 0.34 -9.12
N GLN A 291 -14.96 0.40 -10.43
CA GLN A 291 -14.29 -0.63 -11.23
C GLN A 291 -13.19 -0.01 -12.09
N LEU A 292 -12.02 -0.63 -12.07
CA LEU A 292 -10.85 -0.21 -12.82
C LEU A 292 -10.49 -1.23 -13.90
N GLU A 293 -10.46 -0.81 -15.16
CA GLU A 293 -9.79 -1.57 -16.20
C GLU A 293 -8.30 -1.20 -16.23
N VAL A 294 -7.46 -2.22 -16.16
CA VAL A 294 -6.02 -2.10 -16.41
C VAL A 294 -5.70 -2.81 -17.71
N THR A 295 -5.15 -2.07 -18.67
CA THR A 295 -4.68 -2.59 -19.95
C THR A 295 -3.16 -2.53 -19.99
N TRP A 296 -2.52 -3.64 -20.35
CA TRP A 296 -1.06 -3.70 -20.54
C TRP A 296 -0.68 -3.83 -22.01
N ASN A 297 0.63 -3.70 -22.27
CA ASN A 297 1.33 -3.83 -23.52
C ASN A 297 1.12 -2.65 -24.47
N GLU A 298 1.78 -2.74 -25.62
CA GLU A 298 1.72 -1.77 -26.71
C GLU A 298 0.43 -1.93 -27.52
N VAL A 299 0.13 -0.93 -28.34
CA VAL A 299 -0.99 -0.95 -29.29
C VAL A 299 -0.92 -2.19 -30.19
N GLY A 300 -2.05 -2.88 -30.33
CA GLY A 300 -2.17 -4.11 -31.12
C GLY A 300 -1.73 -5.40 -30.41
N LYS A 301 -1.29 -5.31 -29.15
CA LYS A 301 -0.92 -6.46 -28.30
C LYS A 301 -1.55 -6.37 -26.91
N GLU A 302 -2.61 -5.57 -26.79
CA GLU A 302 -3.23 -5.28 -25.52
C GLU A 302 -3.82 -6.52 -24.84
N VAL A 303 -3.65 -6.58 -23.53
CA VAL A 303 -4.35 -7.49 -22.64
C VAL A 303 -4.94 -6.68 -21.49
N SER A 304 -6.15 -6.99 -21.07
CA SER A 304 -6.85 -6.23 -20.05
C SER A 304 -7.45 -7.13 -18.98
N ILE A 305 -7.61 -6.54 -17.81
CA ILE A 305 -8.44 -7.06 -16.73
C ILE A 305 -9.36 -5.95 -16.24
N ILE A 306 -10.49 -6.32 -15.67
CA ILE A 306 -11.37 -5.43 -14.91
C ILE A 306 -11.29 -5.84 -13.45
N ALA A 307 -10.98 -4.89 -12.60
CA ALA A 307 -10.80 -5.07 -11.17
C ALA A 307 -11.93 -4.34 -10.42
N PRO A 308 -12.81 -5.05 -9.72
CA PRO A 308 -13.83 -4.44 -8.88
C PRO A 308 -13.22 -3.80 -7.63
N GLU A 309 -14.05 -3.08 -6.88
CA GLU A 309 -13.72 -2.55 -5.55
C GLU A 309 -13.08 -3.60 -4.64
N ARG A 310 -12.13 -3.20 -3.80
CA ARG A 310 -11.27 -4.02 -2.93
C ARG A 310 -10.19 -4.84 -3.64
N SER A 311 -10.17 -4.91 -4.97
CA SER A 311 -9.12 -5.63 -5.68
C SER A 311 -7.73 -5.06 -5.43
N VAL A 312 -6.73 -5.95 -5.42
CA VAL A 312 -5.31 -5.61 -5.41
C VAL A 312 -4.69 -6.05 -6.74
N ILE A 313 -3.94 -5.17 -7.40
CA ILE A 313 -3.36 -5.43 -8.72
C ILE A 313 -1.86 -5.13 -8.68
N SER A 314 -1.03 -6.13 -8.96
CA SER A 314 0.42 -5.95 -9.13
C SER A 314 0.73 -5.49 -10.56
N ILE A 315 1.39 -4.35 -10.70
CA ILE A 315 1.79 -3.78 -11.99
C ILE A 315 3.31 -3.91 -12.13
N PRO A 316 3.82 -4.76 -13.04
CA PRO A 316 5.25 -4.96 -13.21
C PRO A 316 5.97 -3.68 -13.65
N ALA A 317 7.18 -3.48 -13.15
CA ALA A 317 8.09 -2.45 -13.64
C ALA A 317 8.31 -2.59 -15.16
N ASN A 318 8.53 -1.47 -15.84
CA ASN A 318 8.81 -1.43 -17.29
C ASN A 318 7.75 -2.10 -18.19
N SER A 319 6.50 -2.22 -17.74
CA SER A 319 5.36 -2.62 -18.57
C SER A 319 4.58 -1.39 -19.02
N TRP A 320 4.18 -1.33 -20.29
CA TRP A 320 3.19 -0.34 -20.76
C TRP A 320 1.86 -0.61 -20.09
N ARG A 321 1.17 0.43 -19.63
CA ARG A 321 -0.12 0.36 -18.95
C ARG A 321 -1.02 1.54 -19.26
N ARG A 322 -2.31 1.31 -19.19
CA ARG A 322 -3.39 2.29 -19.27
C ARG A 322 -4.42 1.95 -18.20
N TYR A 323 -5.03 2.96 -17.62
CA TYR A 323 -6.11 2.80 -16.64
C TYR A 323 -7.39 3.41 -17.21
N ARG A 324 -8.53 2.79 -16.98
CA ARG A 324 -9.85 3.31 -17.38
C ARG A 324 -10.88 3.05 -16.29
N ALA A 325 -11.71 4.04 -15.99
CA ALA A 325 -12.92 3.86 -15.19
C ALA A 325 -13.98 3.10 -15.99
N VAL A 326 -14.65 2.13 -15.40
CA VAL A 326 -15.65 1.28 -16.03
C VAL A 326 -16.93 1.31 -15.20
N ASP A 327 -18.07 1.49 -15.86
CA ASP A 327 -19.40 1.47 -15.23
C ASP A 327 -19.52 2.48 -14.05
N GLY A 328 -18.96 3.66 -14.21
CA GLY A 328 -18.97 4.75 -13.24
C GLY A 328 -17.59 5.26 -12.84
N ASN A 329 -17.57 6.19 -11.89
CA ASN A 329 -16.32 6.76 -11.39
C ASN A 329 -15.52 5.71 -10.62
N VAL A 330 -14.19 5.80 -10.69
CA VAL A 330 -13.28 4.95 -9.91
C VAL A 330 -12.34 5.81 -9.06
N GLU A 331 -12.11 5.38 -7.82
CA GLU A 331 -11.01 5.83 -6.96
C GLU A 331 -10.12 4.64 -6.61
N PHE A 332 -8.81 4.82 -6.68
CA PHE A 332 -7.85 3.78 -6.32
C PHE A 332 -6.60 4.40 -5.69
N ILE A 333 -5.90 3.57 -4.93
CA ILE A 333 -4.63 3.93 -4.31
C ILE A 333 -3.53 3.24 -5.10
N LEU A 334 -2.51 4.00 -5.45
CA LEU A 334 -1.32 3.53 -6.11
C LEU A 334 -0.15 3.56 -5.12
N THR A 335 0.46 2.40 -4.89
CA THR A 335 1.71 2.27 -4.14
C THR A 335 2.83 1.99 -5.12
N THR A 336 3.90 2.77 -5.06
CA THR A 336 5.05 2.64 -5.97
C THR A 336 6.34 2.48 -5.16
N ARG A 337 7.22 1.57 -5.55
CA ARG A 337 8.52 1.35 -4.90
C ARG A 337 9.36 2.64 -4.85
N GLY A 338 9.91 2.96 -3.68
CA GLY A 338 10.78 4.10 -3.44
C GLY A 338 10.05 5.42 -3.20
N ASP A 339 10.65 6.32 -2.43
CA ASP A 339 10.06 7.57 -1.96
C ASP A 339 10.18 8.73 -2.96
N GLN A 340 11.10 8.62 -3.92
CA GLN A 340 11.38 9.68 -4.87
C GLN A 340 10.31 9.76 -5.96
N ARG A 341 10.18 10.93 -6.57
CA ARG A 341 9.32 11.11 -7.73
C ARG A 341 9.72 10.16 -8.86
N LYS A 342 8.71 9.53 -9.48
CA LYS A 342 8.89 8.56 -10.56
C LYS A 342 8.76 9.25 -11.90
N ARG A 343 9.67 8.96 -12.80
CA ARG A 343 9.56 9.40 -14.18
C ARG A 343 8.62 8.49 -14.93
N LEU A 344 7.56 9.05 -15.51
CA LEU A 344 6.71 8.36 -16.46
C LEU A 344 7.22 8.57 -17.89
N TYR A 345 7.10 7.53 -18.69
CA TYR A 345 7.33 7.58 -20.13
C TYR A 345 6.01 7.36 -20.85
N TRP A 346 5.61 8.32 -21.65
CA TRP A 346 4.32 8.30 -22.33
C TRP A 346 4.42 7.74 -23.74
N ASP A 347 3.33 7.14 -24.21
CA ASP A 347 3.17 6.74 -25.60
C ASP A 347 3.30 7.96 -26.53
N GLU A 348 3.84 7.77 -27.74
CA GLU A 348 4.09 8.86 -28.70
C GLU A 348 2.81 9.62 -29.07
N ALA A 349 1.66 8.92 -29.15
CA ALA A 349 0.39 9.57 -29.44
C ALA A 349 -0.03 10.52 -28.30
N ILE A 350 0.20 10.13 -27.04
CA ILE A 350 -0.06 11.01 -25.87
C ILE A 350 0.85 12.23 -25.91
N LEU A 351 2.16 12.03 -26.16
CA LEU A 351 3.11 13.14 -26.25
C LEU A 351 2.75 14.11 -27.39
N HIS A 352 2.29 13.59 -28.52
CA HIS A 352 1.85 14.42 -29.64
C HIS A 352 0.60 15.22 -29.30
N ASN A 353 -0.45 14.57 -28.81
CA ASN A 353 -1.71 15.21 -28.44
C ASN A 353 -1.52 16.24 -27.30
N ALA A 354 -0.69 15.94 -26.32
CA ALA A 354 -0.38 16.88 -25.25
C ALA A 354 0.22 18.18 -25.79
N ARG A 355 1.13 18.11 -26.78
CA ARG A 355 1.71 19.29 -27.45
C ARG A 355 0.67 20.11 -28.19
N GLU A 356 -0.32 19.47 -28.83
CA GLU A 356 -1.43 20.18 -29.48
C GLU A 356 -2.30 20.96 -28.47
N HIS A 357 -2.28 20.53 -27.21
CA HIS A 357 -2.93 21.21 -26.08
C HIS A 357 -1.97 22.09 -25.27
N ASN A 358 -0.83 22.49 -25.86
CA ASN A 358 0.20 23.30 -25.23
C ASN A 358 0.81 22.68 -23.96
N ARG A 359 0.90 21.34 -23.89
CA ARG A 359 1.55 20.64 -22.78
C ARG A 359 2.70 19.77 -23.27
N CYS A 360 3.76 19.71 -22.46
CA CYS A 360 4.91 18.84 -22.70
C CYS A 360 5.58 18.50 -21.36
N LEU A 361 6.62 17.67 -21.40
CA LEU A 361 7.45 17.38 -20.23
C LEU A 361 8.74 18.21 -20.27
N ASP A 362 9.11 18.79 -19.15
CA ASP A 362 10.43 19.35 -18.96
C ASP A 362 11.50 18.23 -18.77
N PRO A 363 12.81 18.56 -18.73
CA PRO A 363 13.87 17.56 -18.57
C PRO A 363 13.74 16.69 -17.31
N ASP A 364 13.13 17.21 -16.23
CA ASP A 364 12.88 16.47 -14.99
C ASP A 364 11.58 15.66 -15.05
N GLY A 365 10.78 15.79 -16.14
CA GLY A 365 9.52 15.08 -16.38
C GLY A 365 8.32 15.71 -15.68
N TYR A 366 8.38 16.98 -15.28
CA TYR A 366 7.19 17.73 -14.90
C TYR A 366 6.44 18.27 -16.12
N VAL A 367 5.13 18.37 -15.98
CA VAL A 367 4.29 19.02 -16.99
C VAL A 367 4.58 20.51 -17.04
N ALA A 368 4.74 21.03 -18.26
CA ALA A 368 4.97 22.44 -18.53
C ALA A 368 4.28 22.86 -19.84
N ASP A 369 4.09 24.18 -20.02
CA ASP A 369 3.55 24.72 -21.26
C ASP A 369 4.59 24.56 -22.39
N ALA A 370 4.14 24.03 -23.52
CA ALA A 370 5.03 23.68 -24.63
C ALA A 370 5.64 24.93 -25.32
N ASP A 371 4.96 26.07 -25.30
CA ASP A 371 5.41 27.33 -25.90
C ASP A 371 6.52 28.02 -25.12
N ILE A 372 6.63 27.81 -23.80
CA ILE A 372 7.69 28.40 -22.98
C ILE A 372 8.97 27.58 -22.97
N LEU A 373 8.92 26.29 -23.33
CA LEU A 373 10.10 25.43 -23.28
C LEU A 373 10.89 25.45 -24.61
N PRO A 374 12.24 25.65 -24.56
CA PRO A 374 13.08 25.45 -25.73
C PRO A 374 12.95 24.02 -26.29
N ALA A 375 13.02 23.87 -27.60
CA ALA A 375 12.90 22.57 -28.28
C ALA A 375 13.90 21.50 -27.75
N THR A 376 15.07 21.94 -27.27
CA THR A 376 16.06 21.05 -26.63
C THR A 376 15.59 20.49 -25.30
N ALA A 377 14.95 21.32 -24.48
CA ALA A 377 14.39 20.91 -23.17
C ALA A 377 13.22 19.95 -23.38
N ARG A 378 12.29 20.24 -24.27
CA ARG A 378 11.18 19.34 -24.64
C ARG A 378 11.68 17.96 -25.08
N ARG A 379 12.65 17.92 -26.00
CA ARG A 379 13.25 16.64 -26.45
C ARG A 379 13.91 15.87 -25.32
N ALA A 380 14.52 16.53 -24.36
CA ALA A 380 15.11 15.87 -23.18
C ALA A 380 14.02 15.32 -22.24
N GLY A 381 12.92 16.07 -22.06
CA GLY A 381 11.79 15.64 -21.22
C GLY A 381 11.02 14.43 -21.77
N GLU A 382 10.89 14.34 -23.09
CA GLU A 382 10.12 13.30 -23.77
C GLU A 382 10.94 12.04 -24.15
N LYS A 383 12.28 12.11 -24.03
CA LYS A 383 13.16 11.03 -24.45
C LYS A 383 13.05 9.80 -23.54
N VAL A 384 12.72 8.68 -24.14
CA VAL A 384 12.87 7.37 -23.51
C VAL A 384 14.38 7.04 -23.50
N GLU A 385 15.03 7.10 -22.34
CA GLU A 385 16.43 6.68 -22.23
C GLU A 385 16.52 5.18 -22.52
N LYS A 386 17.22 4.83 -23.57
CA LYS A 386 17.64 3.45 -23.80
C LYS A 386 18.71 3.15 -22.74
N VAL A 387 18.32 2.47 -21.67
CA VAL A 387 19.30 1.90 -20.74
C VAL A 387 20.11 0.89 -21.54
N PRO A 388 21.46 1.00 -21.56
CA PRO A 388 22.30 -0.02 -22.20
C PRO A 388 21.93 -1.38 -21.62
N ALA A 389 21.78 -2.37 -22.49
CA ALA A 389 21.68 -3.76 -22.02
C ALA A 389 22.89 -4.04 -21.12
N ALA A 390 22.63 -4.44 -19.88
CA ALA A 390 23.69 -4.94 -19.03
C ALA A 390 24.31 -6.17 -19.74
N ASN A 391 25.61 -6.08 -20.02
CA ASN A 391 26.40 -7.18 -20.59
C ASN A 391 26.42 -8.39 -19.63
#